data_c32c13580ba0b034ec8e42ec739fdebe
#
_entry.id   c32c13580ba0b034ec8e42ec739fdebe
#
_cell.length_a   1.000
_cell.length_b   1.000
_cell.length_c   1.000
_cell.angle_alpha   90.00
_cell.angle_beta   90.00
_cell.angle_gamma   90.00
#
_symmetry.space_group_name_H-M   'P 1'
#
loop_
_entity.id
_entity.type
_entity.pdbx_description
1 polymer ?
#
loop_
_entity_poly.entity_id
_entity_poly.type
_entity_poly.pdbx_seq_one_letter_code
_entity_poly.pdbx_strand_id
1 'polypeptide(L)'
;SRGLGDVYKRQELAPSGMNWGVGTWGENRQMMDILRRRIVADPDGVRNVIKQCHLTEHHMLVGGSSFKRLEVPAGVPDDLKGWYALREVYISPESTASVDVHSPQLTKRVQEDFLSLSPLYHLLRGAYEAIPPEEVDKMVQKMRR
;
A
#
# COMPACT_ATOMS: atom_id res chain seq x y z
N SER A 1 2.18 17.02 3.41
CA SER A 1 3.33 16.90 2.49
C SER A 1 3.83 15.47 2.42
N ARG A 2 4.29 15.07 1.25
CA ARG A 2 4.89 13.75 1.06
C ARG A 2 6.37 13.76 1.40
N GLY A 3 6.76 12.94 2.39
CA GLY A 3 8.15 12.62 2.62
C GLY A 3 8.50 11.25 2.05
N LEU A 4 9.79 10.94 1.89
CA LEU A 4 10.23 9.60 1.51
C LEU A 4 9.74 8.58 2.55
N GLY A 5 9.16 7.47 2.07
CA GLY A 5 8.56 6.44 2.91
C GLY A 5 7.14 6.72 3.36
N ASP A 6 6.59 7.90 3.09
CA ASP A 6 5.23 8.26 3.45
C ASP A 6 4.21 7.47 2.61
N VAL A 7 3.01 7.33 3.15
CA VAL A 7 1.86 6.71 2.45
C VAL A 7 1.15 7.79 1.65
N TYR A 8 0.81 7.49 0.41
CA TYR A 8 0.18 8.45 -0.48
C TYR A 8 -0.86 7.80 -1.40
N LYS A 9 -1.80 8.63 -1.86
CA LYS A 9 -2.68 8.35 -2.99
C LYS A 9 -2.05 8.96 -4.22
N ARG A 10 -2.00 8.19 -5.31
CA ARG A 10 -1.30 8.60 -6.52
C ARG A 10 -2.20 8.50 -7.74
N GLN A 11 -2.19 9.57 -8.53
CA GLN A 11 -2.77 9.60 -9.86
C GLN A 11 -1.70 10.15 -10.81
N GLU A 12 -1.36 9.40 -11.84
CA GLU A 12 -0.24 9.73 -12.73
C GLU A 12 -0.62 9.47 -14.18
N LEU A 13 -0.34 10.44 -15.04
CA LEU A 13 -0.45 10.28 -16.48
C LEU A 13 0.91 9.86 -17.03
N ALA A 14 0.92 8.74 -17.76
CA ALA A 14 2.10 8.19 -18.40
C ALA A 14 1.82 7.97 -19.90
N PRO A 15 2.84 7.77 -20.74
CA PRO A 15 2.64 7.47 -22.18
C PRO A 15 1.74 6.25 -22.43
N SER A 16 1.72 5.29 -21.51
CA SER A 16 0.85 4.11 -21.55
C SER A 16 -0.58 4.36 -21.09
N GLY A 17 -0.92 5.58 -20.67
CA GLY A 17 -2.22 5.96 -20.12
C GLY A 17 -2.11 6.52 -18.71
N MET A 18 -3.24 6.60 -18.01
CA MET A 18 -3.28 7.06 -16.62
C MET A 18 -3.16 5.89 -15.66
N ASN A 19 -2.39 6.07 -14.59
CA ASN A 19 -2.29 5.13 -13.49
C ASN A 19 -2.67 5.83 -12.17
N TRP A 20 -3.24 5.06 -11.25
CA TRP A 20 -3.60 5.55 -9.91
C TRP A 20 -3.51 4.44 -8.89
N GLY A 21 -3.38 4.81 -7.64
CA GLY A 21 -3.29 3.82 -6.57
C GLY A 21 -2.93 4.42 -5.23
N VAL A 22 -2.69 3.53 -4.29
CA VAL A 22 -2.30 3.84 -2.91
C VAL A 22 -1.02 3.06 -2.59
N GLY A 23 -0.07 3.71 -1.96
CA GLY A 23 1.17 3.02 -1.61
C GLY A 23 2.13 3.88 -0.81
N THR A 24 3.37 3.39 -0.74
CA THR A 24 4.46 4.09 -0.06
C THR A 24 5.36 4.82 -1.06
N TRP A 25 5.88 5.95 -0.65
CA TRP A 25 6.90 6.68 -1.41
C TRP A 25 8.28 6.08 -1.11
N GLY A 26 8.63 5.03 -1.86
CA GLY A 26 9.84 4.27 -1.62
C GLY A 26 9.69 3.22 -0.51
N GLU A 27 10.78 2.54 -0.20
CA GLU A 27 10.81 1.54 0.86
C GLU A 27 10.76 2.22 2.22
N ASN A 28 9.90 1.74 3.10
CA ASN A 28 9.83 2.15 4.48
C ASN A 28 9.85 0.92 5.39
N ARG A 29 11.04 0.53 5.81
CA ARG A 29 11.26 -0.67 6.60
C ARG A 29 10.54 -0.60 7.95
N GLN A 30 10.58 0.55 8.61
CA GLN A 30 9.97 0.74 9.93
C GLN A 30 8.44 0.62 9.86
N MET A 31 7.82 1.24 8.85
CA MET A 31 6.38 1.12 8.64
C MET A 31 5.97 -0.32 8.35
N MET A 32 6.73 -1.02 7.50
CA MET A 32 6.44 -2.40 7.17
C MET A 32 6.64 -3.33 8.37
N ASP A 33 7.60 -3.06 9.24
CA ASP A 33 7.77 -3.79 10.49
C ASP A 33 6.57 -3.59 11.43
N ILE A 34 6.04 -2.36 11.52
CA ILE A 34 4.83 -2.08 12.29
C ILE A 34 3.63 -2.83 11.70
N LEU A 35 3.48 -2.83 10.39
CA LEU A 35 2.42 -3.58 9.72
C LEU A 35 2.53 -5.08 10.01
N ARG A 36 3.73 -5.65 9.93
CA ARG A 36 3.97 -7.05 10.27
C ARG A 36 3.57 -7.37 11.71
N ARG A 37 3.92 -6.51 12.65
CA ARG A 37 3.51 -6.70 14.06
C ARG A 37 2.00 -6.63 14.22
N ARG A 38 1.31 -5.77 13.48
CA ARG A 38 -0.16 -5.72 13.49
C ARG A 38 -0.79 -6.99 12.92
N ILE A 39 -0.20 -7.54 11.86
CA ILE A 39 -0.65 -8.82 11.29
C ILE A 39 -0.54 -9.94 12.32
N VAL A 40 0.55 -9.99 13.09
CA VAL A 40 0.74 -10.99 14.14
C VAL A 40 -0.24 -10.77 15.30
N ALA A 41 -0.41 -9.52 15.73
CA ALA A 41 -1.24 -9.19 16.89
C ALA A 41 -2.75 -9.32 16.62
N ASP A 42 -3.19 -8.93 15.42
CA ASP A 42 -4.61 -8.93 15.05
C ASP A 42 -4.78 -9.28 13.56
N PRO A 43 -4.57 -10.55 13.20
CA PRO A 43 -4.70 -10.97 11.80
C PRO A 43 -6.12 -10.78 11.26
N ASP A 44 -7.14 -11.01 12.08
CA ASP A 44 -8.54 -10.84 11.65
C ASP A 44 -8.87 -9.38 11.36
N GLY A 45 -8.38 -8.45 12.17
CA GLY A 45 -8.56 -7.02 11.94
C GLY A 45 -7.92 -6.57 10.63
N VAL A 46 -6.70 -7.00 10.36
CA VAL A 46 -6.01 -6.68 9.11
C VAL A 46 -6.74 -7.31 7.92
N ARG A 47 -7.17 -8.57 8.03
CA ARG A 47 -7.95 -9.24 6.99
C ARG A 47 -9.24 -8.47 6.68
N ASN A 48 -9.94 -8.01 7.69
CA ASN A 48 -11.19 -7.26 7.52
C ASN A 48 -10.95 -5.95 6.76
N VAL A 49 -9.88 -5.23 7.06
CA VAL A 49 -9.50 -4.02 6.34
C VAL A 49 -9.26 -4.33 4.85
N ILE A 50 -8.53 -5.39 4.56
CA ILE A 50 -8.26 -5.82 3.18
C ILE A 50 -9.58 -6.19 2.46
N LYS A 51 -10.44 -6.92 3.12
CA LYS A 51 -11.76 -7.32 2.56
C LYS A 51 -12.63 -6.12 2.24
N GLN A 52 -12.62 -5.08 3.08
CA GLN A 52 -13.39 -3.86 2.86
C GLN A 52 -12.97 -3.12 1.59
N CYS A 53 -11.77 -3.36 1.10
CA CYS A 53 -11.27 -2.72 -0.12
C CYS A 53 -11.78 -3.37 -1.40
N HIS A 54 -12.34 -4.58 -1.35
CA HIS A 54 -12.87 -5.31 -2.50
C HIS A 54 -11.89 -5.34 -3.68
N LEU A 55 -10.63 -5.71 -3.38
CA LEU A 55 -9.53 -5.65 -4.37
C LEU A 55 -9.82 -6.45 -5.65
N THR A 56 -10.37 -7.66 -5.48
CA THR A 56 -10.69 -8.53 -6.61
C THR A 56 -11.80 -7.93 -7.49
N GLU A 57 -12.86 -7.44 -6.87
CA GLU A 57 -14.02 -6.85 -7.56
C GLU A 57 -13.63 -5.57 -8.32
N HIS A 58 -12.68 -4.81 -7.81
CA HIS A 58 -12.15 -3.61 -8.46
C HIS A 58 -10.96 -3.88 -9.37
N HIS A 59 -10.60 -5.16 -9.59
CA HIS A 59 -9.46 -5.57 -10.42
C HIS A 59 -8.16 -4.88 -10.02
N MET A 60 -7.90 -4.83 -8.71
CA MET A 60 -6.68 -4.25 -8.15
C MET A 60 -5.60 -5.28 -7.93
N LEU A 61 -4.35 -4.90 -8.18
CA LEU A 61 -3.18 -5.70 -7.84
C LEU A 61 -2.44 -5.07 -6.67
N VAL A 62 -1.96 -5.94 -5.79
CA VAL A 62 -1.02 -5.58 -4.74
C VAL A 62 0.38 -5.77 -5.31
N GLY A 63 1.06 -4.68 -5.58
CA GLY A 63 2.43 -4.68 -6.08
C GLY A 63 3.42 -4.39 -4.97
N GLY A 64 4.69 -4.44 -5.34
CA GLY A 64 5.80 -4.27 -4.44
C GLY A 64 6.66 -5.53 -4.39
N SER A 65 7.92 -5.36 -3.97
CA SER A 65 8.82 -6.50 -3.80
C SER A 65 8.59 -7.18 -2.46
N SER A 66 9.00 -8.44 -2.39
CA SER A 66 8.88 -9.24 -1.18
C SER A 66 10.22 -9.81 -0.76
N PHE A 67 10.39 -10.03 0.54
CA PHE A 67 11.54 -10.76 1.05
C PHE A 67 11.42 -12.23 0.65
N LYS A 68 12.50 -12.80 0.09
CA LYS A 68 12.52 -14.20 -0.37
C LYS A 68 12.75 -15.19 0.77
N ARG A 69 13.41 -14.75 1.84
CA ARG A 69 13.84 -15.61 2.95
C ARG A 69 13.36 -15.10 4.31
N LEU A 70 12.25 -14.38 4.31
CA LEU A 70 11.67 -13.91 5.57
C LEU A 70 10.98 -15.08 6.26
N GLU A 71 11.35 -15.32 7.52
CA GLU A 71 10.67 -16.30 8.35
C GLU A 71 9.32 -15.73 8.79
N VAL A 72 8.25 -16.44 8.42
CA VAL A 72 6.88 -16.04 8.75
C VAL A 72 6.46 -16.79 10.03
N PRO A 73 6.05 -16.06 11.09
CA PRO A 73 5.59 -16.72 12.32
C PRO A 73 4.42 -17.68 12.06
N ALA A 74 4.38 -18.78 12.80
CA ALA A 74 3.37 -19.83 12.62
C ALA A 74 1.93 -19.33 12.81
N GLY A 75 1.74 -18.27 13.60
CA GLY A 75 0.42 -17.69 13.84
C GLY A 75 -0.13 -16.82 12.71
N VAL A 76 0.68 -16.53 11.67
CA VAL A 76 0.22 -15.74 10.53
C VAL A 76 -0.60 -16.63 9.60
N PRO A 77 -1.88 -16.28 9.33
CA PRO A 77 -2.70 -17.07 8.41
C PRO A 77 -2.13 -17.09 6.98
N ASP A 78 -2.43 -18.13 6.23
CA ASP A 78 -1.92 -18.32 4.87
C ASP A 78 -2.28 -17.15 3.94
N ASP A 79 -3.49 -16.61 4.08
CA ASP A 79 -3.96 -15.50 3.26
C ASP A 79 -3.24 -14.18 3.53
N LEU A 80 -2.55 -14.06 4.66
CA LEU A 80 -1.78 -12.87 5.03
C LEU A 80 -0.27 -13.03 4.87
N LYS A 81 0.22 -14.21 4.52
CA LYS A 81 1.66 -14.46 4.38
C LYS A 81 2.29 -13.57 3.29
N GLY A 82 1.60 -13.38 2.17
CA GLY A 82 2.06 -12.48 1.11
C GLY A 82 2.18 -11.03 1.58
N TRP A 83 1.20 -10.57 2.34
CA TRP A 83 1.24 -9.22 2.95
C TRP A 83 2.38 -9.08 3.95
N TYR A 84 2.58 -10.10 4.77
CA TYR A 84 3.65 -10.13 5.78
C TYR A 84 5.04 -10.00 5.14
N ALA A 85 5.24 -10.61 3.98
CA ALA A 85 6.54 -10.66 3.31
C ALA A 85 6.85 -9.41 2.48
N LEU A 86 5.94 -8.46 2.32
CA LEU A 86 6.16 -7.27 1.51
C LEU A 86 7.26 -6.37 2.09
N ARG A 87 8.14 -5.87 1.23
CA ARG A 87 9.14 -4.85 1.55
C ARG A 87 8.59 -3.45 1.41
N GLU A 88 7.77 -3.24 0.40
CA GLU A 88 7.00 -2.05 0.14
C GLU A 88 5.64 -2.45 -0.43
N VAL A 89 4.70 -1.53 -0.50
CA VAL A 89 3.36 -1.83 -1.00
C VAL A 89 2.88 -0.72 -1.93
N TYR A 90 2.26 -1.14 -3.04
CA TYR A 90 1.54 -0.27 -3.95
C TYR A 90 0.36 -1.03 -4.52
N ILE A 91 -0.83 -0.45 -4.42
CA ILE A 91 -2.08 -1.09 -4.86
C ILE A 91 -2.65 -0.24 -5.99
N SER A 92 -2.80 -0.84 -7.15
CA SER A 92 -3.21 -0.16 -8.38
C SER A 92 -4.06 -1.09 -9.26
N PRO A 93 -4.79 -0.53 -10.24
CA PRO A 93 -5.52 -1.36 -11.20
C PRO A 93 -4.61 -2.33 -11.97
N GLU A 94 -5.11 -3.53 -12.23
CA GLU A 94 -4.40 -4.55 -13.02
C GLU A 94 -4.02 -4.05 -14.41
N SER A 95 -4.93 -3.28 -15.04
CA SER A 95 -4.71 -2.73 -16.36
C SER A 95 -5.44 -1.41 -16.53
N THR A 96 -4.74 -0.44 -17.10
CA THR A 96 -5.29 0.85 -17.51
C THR A 96 -5.10 1.09 -19.02
N ALA A 97 -4.71 0.06 -19.76
CA ALA A 97 -4.33 0.18 -21.18
C ALA A 97 -5.49 0.64 -22.09
N SER A 98 -6.73 0.29 -21.73
CA SER A 98 -7.92 0.66 -22.51
C SER A 98 -8.63 1.91 -21.96
N VAL A 99 -8.04 2.59 -20.98
CA VAL A 99 -8.66 3.73 -20.34
C VAL A 99 -8.54 4.96 -21.23
N ASP A 100 -9.68 5.58 -21.56
CA ASP A 100 -9.71 6.86 -22.25
C ASP A 100 -9.48 7.98 -21.23
N VAL A 101 -8.30 8.60 -21.30
CA VAL A 101 -7.89 9.66 -20.39
C VAL A 101 -8.74 10.93 -20.49
N HIS A 102 -9.50 11.07 -21.56
CA HIS A 102 -10.42 12.20 -21.78
C HIS A 102 -11.86 11.87 -21.42
N SER A 103 -12.15 10.65 -20.97
CA SER A 103 -13.51 10.24 -20.63
C SER A 103 -13.92 10.76 -19.26
N PRO A 104 -15.14 11.33 -19.12
CA PRO A 104 -15.68 11.68 -17.80
C PRO A 104 -15.80 10.48 -16.85
N GLN A 105 -15.99 9.27 -17.40
CA GLN A 105 -16.07 8.06 -16.60
C GLN A 105 -14.75 7.73 -15.88
N LEU A 106 -13.62 8.19 -16.41
CA LEU A 106 -12.32 7.98 -15.76
C LEU A 106 -12.27 8.64 -14.38
N THR A 107 -12.69 9.90 -14.27
CA THR A 107 -12.71 10.61 -12.98
C THR A 107 -13.56 9.86 -11.96
N LYS A 108 -14.73 9.40 -12.38
CA LYS A 108 -15.63 8.62 -11.53
C LYS A 108 -14.96 7.32 -11.06
N ARG A 109 -14.33 6.59 -11.97
CA ARG A 109 -13.63 5.33 -11.66
C ARG A 109 -12.49 5.55 -10.67
N VAL A 110 -11.67 6.57 -10.89
CA VAL A 110 -10.55 6.92 -9.99
C VAL A 110 -11.08 7.25 -8.59
N GLN A 111 -12.14 8.04 -8.49
CA GLN A 111 -12.76 8.38 -7.21
C GLN A 111 -13.31 7.14 -6.50
N GLU A 112 -14.02 6.28 -7.22
CA GLU A 112 -14.55 5.02 -6.66
C GLU A 112 -13.42 4.11 -6.16
N ASP A 113 -12.34 3.99 -6.92
CA ASP A 113 -11.18 3.18 -6.54
C ASP A 113 -10.49 3.73 -5.30
N PHE A 114 -10.29 5.06 -5.20
CA PHE A 114 -9.72 5.67 -4.00
C PHE A 114 -10.62 5.48 -2.77
N LEU A 115 -11.93 5.59 -2.93
CA LEU A 115 -12.85 5.32 -1.84
C LEU A 115 -12.78 3.85 -1.40
N SER A 116 -12.72 2.94 -2.35
CA SER A 116 -12.57 1.51 -2.08
C SER A 116 -11.28 1.19 -1.33
N LEU A 117 -10.16 1.86 -1.69
CA LEU A 117 -8.85 1.65 -1.07
C LEU A 117 -8.67 2.39 0.25
N SER A 118 -9.62 3.24 0.63
CA SER A 118 -9.51 4.08 1.83
C SER A 118 -9.19 3.30 3.11
N PRO A 119 -9.81 2.14 3.41
CA PRO A 119 -9.45 1.38 4.60
C PRO A 119 -7.98 0.96 4.65
N LEU A 120 -7.42 0.52 3.53
CA LEU A 120 -5.99 0.18 3.44
C LEU A 120 -5.10 1.42 3.57
N TYR A 121 -5.48 2.53 2.91
CA TYR A 121 -4.75 3.79 3.06
C TYR A 121 -4.64 4.18 4.53
N HIS A 122 -5.73 4.12 5.28
CA HIS A 122 -5.74 4.46 6.70
C HIS A 122 -4.92 3.47 7.55
N LEU A 123 -4.96 2.19 7.22
CA LEU A 123 -4.13 1.19 7.90
C LEU A 123 -2.63 1.49 7.70
N LEU A 124 -2.21 1.74 6.47
CA LEU A 124 -0.82 2.04 6.14
C LEU A 124 -0.40 3.40 6.73
N ARG A 125 -1.26 4.40 6.64
CA ARG A 125 -1.01 5.72 7.21
C ARG A 125 -0.85 5.65 8.73
N GLY A 126 -1.71 4.89 9.40
CA GLY A 126 -1.61 4.65 10.84
C GLY A 126 -0.30 3.95 11.23
N ALA A 127 0.17 3.01 10.42
CA ALA A 127 1.46 2.36 10.65
C ALA A 127 2.62 3.36 10.48
N TYR A 128 2.56 4.20 9.45
CA TYR A 128 3.55 5.26 9.23
C TYR A 128 3.59 6.24 10.42
N GLU A 129 2.43 6.70 10.87
CA GLU A 129 2.31 7.65 11.98
C GLU A 129 2.76 7.07 13.33
N ALA A 130 2.78 5.74 13.45
CA ALA A 130 3.26 5.05 14.65
C ALA A 130 4.80 4.94 14.71
N ILE A 131 5.52 5.33 13.66
CA ILE A 131 6.99 5.37 13.67
C ILE A 131 7.43 6.46 14.65
N PRO A 132 8.33 6.16 15.61
CA PRO A 132 8.84 7.19 16.52
C PRO A 132 9.50 8.34 15.75
N PRO A 133 9.31 9.62 16.18
CA PRO A 133 9.88 10.77 15.46
C PRO A 133 11.39 10.68 15.25
N GLU A 134 12.15 10.19 16.22
CA GLU A 134 13.59 9.99 16.13
C GLU A 134 13.97 9.00 15.03
N GLU A 135 13.15 7.99 14.78
CA GLU A 135 13.37 7.02 13.70
C GLU A 135 13.10 7.62 12.32
N VAL A 136 12.09 8.49 12.23
CA VAL A 136 11.78 9.22 11.00
C VAL A 136 12.97 10.10 10.60
N ASP A 137 13.56 10.83 11.55
CA ASP A 137 14.73 11.68 11.29
C ASP A 137 15.91 10.86 10.79
N LYS A 138 16.18 9.71 11.38
CA LYS A 138 17.24 8.80 10.93
C LYS A 138 17.00 8.29 9.51
N MET A 139 15.76 7.96 9.17
CA MET A 139 15.38 7.54 7.82
C MET A 139 15.68 8.63 6.80
N VAL A 140 15.27 9.86 7.07
CA VAL A 140 15.48 11.01 6.18
C VAL A 140 16.98 11.26 5.97
N GLN A 141 17.78 11.25 7.03
CA GLN A 141 19.22 11.43 6.94
C GLN A 141 19.90 10.34 6.11
N LYS A 142 19.50 9.08 6.30
CA LYS A 142 20.03 7.95 5.54
C LYS A 142 19.71 8.04 4.06
N MET A 143 18.53 8.54 3.71
CA MET A 143 18.12 8.71 2.31
C MET A 143 18.81 9.87 1.60
N ARG A 144 19.31 10.87 2.36
CA ARG A 144 20.04 12.03 1.81
C ARG A 144 21.52 11.75 1.53
N ARG A 145 22.01 10.59 1.92
CA ARG A 145 23.37 10.14 1.62
C ARG A 145 23.39 9.38 0.26
#